data_98a5ddf244cc2c9525bace76daa685ce
#
_entry.id   98a5ddf244cc2c9525bace76daa685ce
#
_cell.length_a   1.000
_cell.length_b   1.000
_cell.length_c   1.000
_cell.angle_alpha   90.00
_cell.angle_beta   90.00
_cell.angle_gamma   90.00
#
_symmetry.space_group_name_H-M   'P 1'
#
loop_
_entity.id
_entity.type
_entity.pdbx_description
1 polymer ?
#
loop_
_entity_poly.entity_id
_entity_poly.type
_entity_poly.pdbx_seq_one_letter_code
_entity_poly.pdbx_strand_id
1 'polypeptide(L)'
;MAVDRKSQLTEKQLTILESEMQKKSKNLVLAYVLLIFLGGLGIHKFYLGKTKQGIKYLVLGLVSWILLFGGFFWGAIGYGVGGEGAGLATWGFTTVIGLICSLILSCFLLYDLFTLPSQTNDVNEEIENEVITQLLAQSNANKPAVEGGDNSL
;
A
#
# COMPACT_ATOMS: atom_id res chain seq x y z
N MET A 1 18.47 -12.12 10.01
CA MET A 1 19.22 -11.41 8.97
C MET A 1 19.42 -9.91 9.25
N ALA A 2 18.40 -9.15 9.66
CA ALA A 2 18.59 -7.72 10.02
C ALA A 2 19.54 -7.51 11.21
N VAL A 3 19.47 -8.37 12.22
CA VAL A 3 20.32 -8.29 13.43
C VAL A 3 21.81 -8.40 13.11
N ASP A 4 22.20 -9.33 12.23
CA ASP A 4 23.61 -9.50 11.84
C ASP A 4 24.17 -8.32 11.04
N ARG A 5 23.33 -7.64 10.28
CA ARG A 5 23.74 -6.44 9.54
C ARG A 5 23.87 -5.22 10.44
N LYS A 6 23.02 -5.09 11.46
CA LYS A 6 23.11 -4.01 12.45
C LYS A 6 24.43 -4.07 13.24
N SER A 7 24.92 -5.25 13.55
CA SER A 7 26.19 -5.42 14.26
C SER A 7 27.43 -4.94 13.48
N GLN A 8 27.28 -4.74 12.18
CA GLN A 8 28.36 -4.21 11.32
C GLN A 8 28.38 -2.68 11.24
N LEU A 9 27.35 -2.02 11.81
CA LEU A 9 27.25 -0.56 11.82
C LEU A 9 28.01 0.03 13.02
N THR A 10 28.65 1.15 12.79
CA THR A 10 29.22 1.97 13.87
C THR A 10 28.13 2.68 14.66
N GLU A 11 28.43 3.11 15.90
CA GLU A 11 27.44 3.86 16.73
C GLU A 11 26.87 5.09 16.00
N LYS A 12 27.72 5.82 15.26
CA LYS A 12 27.26 6.93 14.46
C LYS A 12 26.28 6.52 13.36
N GLN A 13 26.54 5.39 12.72
CA GLN A 13 25.63 4.84 11.68
C GLN A 13 24.33 4.33 12.28
N LEU A 14 24.35 3.77 13.49
CA LEU A 14 23.15 3.39 14.22
C LEU A 14 22.27 4.60 14.53
N THR A 15 22.85 5.70 15.00
CA THR A 15 22.11 6.94 15.23
C THR A 15 21.49 7.51 13.94
N ILE A 16 22.20 7.44 12.81
CA ILE A 16 21.67 7.83 11.50
C ILE A 16 20.53 6.89 11.09
N LEU A 17 20.70 5.56 11.27
CA LEU A 17 19.65 4.57 10.99
C LEU A 17 18.37 4.89 11.76
N GLU A 18 18.46 5.13 13.07
CA GLU A 18 17.32 5.48 13.91
C GLU A 18 16.61 6.75 13.42
N SER A 19 17.37 7.80 13.08
CA SER A 19 16.81 9.05 12.57
C SER A 19 16.11 8.90 11.21
N GLU A 20 16.68 8.09 10.31
CA GLU A 20 16.09 7.79 9.02
C GLU A 20 14.85 6.88 9.16
N MET A 21 14.89 5.90 10.06
CA MET A 21 13.74 5.07 10.37
C MET A 21 12.59 5.89 10.94
N GLN A 22 12.86 6.84 11.84
CA GLN A 22 11.83 7.72 12.39
C GLN A 22 11.12 8.55 11.30
N LYS A 23 11.83 8.92 10.23
CA LYS A 23 11.27 9.69 9.11
C LYS A 23 10.53 8.82 8.09
N LYS A 24 11.04 7.63 7.79
CA LYS A 24 10.60 6.79 6.67
C LYS A 24 9.61 5.69 7.08
N SER A 25 9.65 5.23 8.34
CA SER A 25 8.80 4.13 8.80
C SER A 25 7.31 4.47 8.70
N LYS A 26 6.53 3.46 8.37
CA LYS A 26 5.07 3.58 8.25
C LYS A 26 4.41 3.39 9.61
N ASN A 27 3.52 4.31 9.95
CA ASN A 27 2.78 4.27 11.20
C ASN A 27 1.55 3.37 11.04
N LEU A 28 1.44 2.34 11.88
CA LEU A 28 0.34 1.38 11.86
C LEU A 28 -1.02 2.06 12.15
N VAL A 29 -1.05 3.00 13.09
CA VAL A 29 -2.30 3.72 13.44
C VAL A 29 -2.81 4.50 12.25
N LEU A 30 -1.91 5.21 11.55
CA LEU A 30 -2.28 5.96 10.34
C LEU A 30 -2.76 5.02 9.22
N ALA A 31 -2.14 3.84 9.08
CA ALA A 31 -2.57 2.84 8.12
C ALA A 31 -4.00 2.35 8.42
N TYR A 32 -4.36 2.13 9.71
CA TYR A 32 -5.72 1.79 10.11
C TYR A 32 -6.72 2.91 9.86
N VAL A 33 -6.35 4.16 10.18
CA VAL A 33 -7.21 5.32 9.89
C VAL A 33 -7.51 5.40 8.39
N LEU A 34 -6.49 5.24 7.54
CA LEU A 34 -6.66 5.23 6.09
C LEU A 34 -7.50 4.03 5.60
N LEU A 35 -7.36 2.86 6.23
CA LEU A 35 -8.18 1.69 5.92
C LEU A 35 -9.66 1.94 6.24
N ILE A 36 -9.98 2.47 7.42
CA ILE A 36 -11.35 2.67 7.88
C ILE A 36 -12.06 3.76 7.06
N PHE A 37 -11.41 4.91 6.84
CA PHE A 37 -12.03 6.04 6.17
C PHE A 37 -11.94 5.97 4.64
N LEU A 38 -10.84 5.45 4.11
CA LEU A 38 -10.50 5.50 2.68
C LEU A 38 -10.18 4.10 2.10
N GLY A 39 -10.54 3.05 2.84
CA GLY A 39 -10.28 1.67 2.45
C GLY A 39 -10.91 1.29 1.12
N GLY A 40 -12.14 1.75 0.87
CA GLY A 40 -12.85 1.53 -0.40
C GLY A 40 -12.13 2.08 -1.65
N LEU A 41 -11.27 3.08 -1.45
CA LEU A 41 -10.39 3.64 -2.51
C LEU A 41 -8.99 3.05 -2.51
N GLY A 42 -8.67 2.16 -1.56
CA GLY A 42 -7.36 1.52 -1.47
C GLY A 42 -6.21 2.44 -1.04
N ILE A 43 -6.49 3.61 -0.46
CA ILE A 43 -5.46 4.62 -0.11
C ILE A 43 -4.48 4.07 0.93
N HIS A 44 -4.92 3.22 1.85
CA HIS A 44 -4.04 2.52 2.80
C HIS A 44 -2.94 1.69 2.10
N LYS A 45 -3.22 1.12 0.92
CA LYS A 45 -2.21 0.39 0.12
C LYS A 45 -1.18 1.32 -0.52
N PHE A 46 -1.61 2.51 -0.97
CA PHE A 46 -0.69 3.53 -1.47
C PHE A 46 0.23 4.04 -0.36
N TYR A 47 -0.32 4.23 0.85
CA TYR A 47 0.48 4.61 2.01
C TYR A 47 1.56 3.57 2.35
N LEU A 48 1.26 2.28 2.22
CA LEU A 48 2.20 1.17 2.42
C LEU A 48 3.17 0.98 1.23
N GLY A 49 3.10 1.79 0.17
CA GLY A 49 3.93 1.65 -1.03
C GLY A 49 3.49 0.54 -1.97
N LYS A 50 2.42 -0.21 -1.64
CA LYS A 50 1.88 -1.31 -2.46
C LYS A 50 0.97 -0.80 -3.58
N THR A 51 1.50 0.08 -4.45
CA THR A 51 0.74 0.82 -5.47
C THR A 51 -0.08 -0.09 -6.40
N LYS A 52 0.48 -1.22 -6.84
CA LYS A 52 -0.24 -2.17 -7.72
C LYS A 52 -1.51 -2.73 -7.05
N GLN A 53 -1.46 -2.98 -5.74
CA GLN A 53 -2.62 -3.42 -4.98
C GLN A 53 -3.59 -2.25 -4.78
N GLY A 54 -3.11 -1.07 -4.42
CA GLY A 54 -3.91 0.14 -4.28
C GLY A 54 -4.74 0.45 -5.52
N ILE A 55 -4.17 0.34 -6.72
CA ILE A 55 -4.88 0.54 -7.99
C ILE A 55 -6.02 -0.48 -8.16
N LYS A 56 -5.82 -1.76 -7.79
CA LYS A 56 -6.90 -2.76 -7.87
C LYS A 56 -8.09 -2.40 -6.97
N TYR A 57 -7.82 -1.95 -5.74
CA TYR A 57 -8.86 -1.48 -4.82
C TYR A 57 -9.57 -0.24 -5.35
N LEU A 58 -8.80 0.72 -5.89
CA LEU A 58 -9.35 1.95 -6.47
C LEU A 58 -10.31 1.64 -7.62
N VAL A 59 -9.89 0.79 -8.57
CA VAL A 59 -10.72 0.40 -9.71
C VAL A 59 -11.97 -0.34 -9.25
N LEU A 60 -11.83 -1.33 -8.36
CA LEU A 60 -12.95 -2.10 -7.85
C LEU A 60 -13.92 -1.22 -7.06
N GLY A 61 -13.41 -0.32 -6.23
CA GLY A 61 -14.20 0.64 -5.48
C GLY A 61 -14.98 1.60 -6.39
N LEU A 62 -14.30 2.21 -7.37
CA LEU A 62 -14.94 3.10 -8.34
C LEU A 62 -16.02 2.38 -9.15
N VAL A 63 -15.75 1.17 -9.65
CA VAL A 63 -16.73 0.37 -10.38
C VAL A 63 -17.94 0.06 -9.51
N SER A 64 -17.72 -0.35 -8.24
CA SER A 64 -18.82 -0.61 -7.30
C SER A 64 -19.68 0.63 -7.08
N TRP A 65 -19.07 1.79 -6.86
CA TRP A 65 -19.78 3.07 -6.68
C TRP A 65 -20.57 3.48 -7.92
N ILE A 66 -19.96 3.39 -9.10
CA ILE A 66 -20.61 3.72 -10.39
C ILE A 66 -21.80 2.80 -10.63
N LEU A 67 -21.68 1.49 -10.34
CA LEU A 67 -22.77 0.54 -10.55
C LEU A 67 -23.90 0.72 -9.54
N LEU A 68 -23.59 0.99 -8.27
CA LEU A 68 -24.59 1.19 -7.23
C LEU A 68 -25.35 2.51 -7.43
N PHE A 69 -24.65 3.62 -7.61
CA PHE A 69 -25.27 4.94 -7.74
C PHE A 69 -25.64 5.27 -9.19
N GLY A 70 -24.83 4.84 -10.16
CA GLY A 70 -25.12 4.98 -11.59
C GLY A 70 -26.31 4.15 -12.02
N GLY A 71 -26.57 3.01 -11.38
CA GLY A 71 -27.77 2.19 -11.64
C GLY A 71 -29.07 2.97 -11.49
N PHE A 72 -29.15 3.84 -10.51
CA PHE A 72 -30.30 4.73 -10.34
C PHE A 72 -30.46 5.68 -11.53
N PHE A 73 -29.37 6.30 -11.99
CA PHE A 73 -29.37 7.22 -13.13
C PHE A 73 -29.70 6.51 -14.46
N TRP A 74 -29.08 5.35 -14.70
CA TRP A 74 -29.35 4.54 -15.89
C TRP A 74 -30.75 3.94 -15.87
N GLY A 75 -31.26 3.57 -14.68
CA GLY A 75 -32.64 3.12 -14.53
C GLY A 75 -33.66 4.18 -14.87
N ALA A 76 -33.39 5.44 -14.48
CA ALA A 76 -34.27 6.57 -14.82
C ALA A 76 -34.28 6.85 -16.35
N ILE A 77 -33.12 6.73 -17.02
CA ILE A 77 -33.05 6.84 -18.50
C ILE A 77 -33.81 5.68 -19.15
N GLY A 78 -33.59 4.45 -18.70
CA GLY A 78 -34.32 3.28 -19.19
C GLY A 78 -35.83 3.41 -19.05
N TYR A 79 -36.29 4.00 -17.95
CA TYR A 79 -37.70 4.29 -17.70
C TYR A 79 -38.24 5.30 -18.74
N GLY A 80 -37.47 6.36 -19.02
CA GLY A 80 -37.89 7.39 -19.99
C GLY A 80 -37.91 6.93 -21.45
N VAL A 81 -37.04 5.99 -21.83
CA VAL A 81 -36.88 5.56 -23.23
C VAL A 81 -37.63 4.24 -23.52
N GLY A 82 -37.57 3.27 -22.60
CA GLY A 82 -38.10 1.92 -22.76
C GLY A 82 -39.32 1.58 -21.91
N GLY A 83 -39.82 2.53 -21.14
CA GLY A 83 -40.93 2.35 -20.19
C GLY A 83 -40.56 1.66 -18.87
N GLU A 84 -41.55 1.41 -18.04
CA GLU A 84 -41.38 0.91 -16.66
C GLU A 84 -40.56 -0.37 -16.57
N GLY A 85 -40.82 -1.33 -17.45
CA GLY A 85 -40.14 -2.63 -17.44
C GLY A 85 -38.64 -2.51 -17.76
N ALA A 86 -38.27 -1.67 -18.72
CA ALA A 86 -36.87 -1.45 -19.10
C ALA A 86 -36.09 -0.73 -18.00
N GLY A 87 -36.71 0.29 -17.36
CA GLY A 87 -36.09 1.02 -16.27
C GLY A 87 -35.82 0.15 -15.04
N LEU A 88 -36.80 -0.66 -14.63
CA LEU A 88 -36.66 -1.59 -13.49
C LEU A 88 -35.64 -2.69 -13.76
N ALA A 89 -35.63 -3.27 -14.96
CA ALA A 89 -34.67 -4.31 -15.31
C ALA A 89 -33.23 -3.76 -15.30
N THR A 90 -33.00 -2.60 -15.89
CA THR A 90 -31.67 -1.95 -15.95
C THR A 90 -31.19 -1.60 -14.52
N TRP A 91 -32.05 -1.00 -13.71
CA TRP A 91 -31.73 -0.65 -12.32
C TRP A 91 -31.45 -1.88 -11.50
N GLY A 92 -32.28 -2.92 -11.57
CA GLY A 92 -32.09 -4.17 -10.84
C GLY A 92 -30.78 -4.87 -11.20
N PHE A 93 -30.49 -5.00 -12.49
CA PHE A 93 -29.29 -5.69 -12.96
C PHE A 93 -27.99 -4.95 -12.54
N THR A 94 -27.91 -3.65 -12.73
CA THR A 94 -26.73 -2.85 -12.34
C THR A 94 -26.53 -2.84 -10.83
N THR A 95 -27.61 -2.77 -10.04
CA THR A 95 -27.56 -2.79 -8.58
C THR A 95 -27.05 -4.14 -8.06
N VAL A 96 -27.53 -5.26 -8.61
CA VAL A 96 -27.07 -6.61 -8.21
C VAL A 96 -25.56 -6.77 -8.47
N ILE A 97 -25.09 -6.38 -9.65
CA ILE A 97 -23.64 -6.44 -9.95
C ILE A 97 -22.85 -5.54 -9.01
N GLY A 98 -23.31 -4.31 -8.77
CA GLY A 98 -22.67 -3.36 -7.84
C GLY A 98 -22.60 -3.92 -6.41
N LEU A 99 -23.63 -4.60 -5.93
CA LEU A 99 -23.63 -5.26 -4.62
C LEU A 99 -22.61 -6.41 -4.58
N ILE A 100 -22.53 -7.24 -5.61
CA ILE A 100 -21.54 -8.31 -5.67
C ILE A 100 -20.11 -7.73 -5.61
N CYS A 101 -19.81 -6.71 -6.41
CA CYS A 101 -18.51 -6.03 -6.38
C CYS A 101 -18.22 -5.42 -5.01
N SER A 102 -19.22 -4.82 -4.36
CA SER A 102 -19.10 -4.25 -3.01
C SER A 102 -18.82 -5.31 -1.96
N LEU A 103 -19.47 -6.48 -2.05
CA LEU A 103 -19.21 -7.62 -1.15
C LEU A 103 -17.77 -8.14 -1.31
N ILE A 104 -17.30 -8.29 -2.54
CA ILE A 104 -15.92 -8.69 -2.82
C ILE A 104 -14.93 -7.68 -2.22
N LEU A 105 -15.16 -6.38 -2.43
CA LEU A 105 -14.34 -5.33 -1.86
C LEU A 105 -14.34 -5.38 -0.33
N SER A 106 -15.51 -5.59 0.29
CA SER A 106 -15.65 -5.73 1.75
C SER A 106 -14.83 -6.91 2.29
N CYS A 107 -14.86 -8.05 1.62
CA CYS A 107 -14.04 -9.22 2.00
C CYS A 107 -12.54 -8.89 1.94
N PHE A 108 -12.09 -8.17 0.91
CA PHE A 108 -10.71 -7.74 0.82
C PHE A 108 -10.33 -6.76 1.93
N LEU A 109 -11.20 -5.82 2.28
CA LEU A 109 -10.97 -4.87 3.38
C LEU A 109 -10.91 -5.57 4.73
N LEU A 110 -11.77 -6.56 4.97
CA LEU A 110 -11.70 -7.39 6.18
C LEU A 110 -10.39 -8.18 6.25
N TYR A 111 -9.96 -8.78 5.14
CA TYR A 111 -8.67 -9.47 5.08
C TYR A 111 -7.52 -8.50 5.40
N ASP A 112 -7.55 -7.29 4.82
CA ASP A 112 -6.53 -6.28 5.09
C ASP A 112 -6.55 -5.80 6.53
N LEU A 113 -7.71 -5.69 7.16
CA LEU A 113 -7.83 -5.30 8.57
C LEU A 113 -7.00 -6.22 9.48
N PHE A 114 -7.00 -7.53 9.23
CA PHE A 114 -6.24 -8.51 10.01
C PHE A 114 -4.78 -8.61 9.60
N THR A 115 -4.45 -8.37 8.34
CA THR A 115 -3.09 -8.51 7.82
C THR A 115 -2.30 -7.19 7.84
N LEU A 116 -2.95 -6.06 8.13
CA LEU A 116 -2.33 -4.74 8.13
C LEU A 116 -1.10 -4.62 9.06
N PRO A 117 -1.10 -5.18 10.30
CA PRO A 117 0.09 -5.15 11.15
C PRO A 117 1.28 -5.85 10.52
N SER A 118 1.08 -7.05 9.97
CA SER A 118 2.14 -7.78 9.26
C SER A 118 2.65 -7.00 8.07
N GLN A 119 1.73 -6.47 7.24
CA GLN A 119 2.10 -5.70 6.06
C GLN A 119 2.89 -4.42 6.40
N THR A 120 2.56 -3.75 7.51
CA THR A 120 3.27 -2.56 7.96
C THR A 120 4.66 -2.91 8.48
N ASN A 121 4.79 -4.01 9.23
CA ASN A 121 6.07 -4.50 9.71
C ASN A 121 6.98 -4.92 8.55
N ASP A 122 6.46 -5.67 7.57
CA ASP A 122 7.21 -6.09 6.38
C ASP A 122 7.79 -4.87 5.63
N VAL A 123 6.97 -3.83 5.44
CA VAL A 123 7.39 -2.59 4.78
C VAL A 123 8.44 -1.85 5.61
N ASN A 124 8.30 -1.80 6.92
CA ASN A 124 9.27 -1.15 7.79
C ASN A 124 10.60 -1.92 7.82
N GLU A 125 10.57 -3.25 7.81
CA GLU A 125 11.78 -4.08 7.67
C GLU A 125 12.47 -3.89 6.32
N GLU A 126 11.71 -3.74 5.24
CA GLU A 126 12.24 -3.45 3.91
C GLU A 126 12.96 -2.09 3.90
N ILE A 127 12.32 -1.04 4.45
CA ILE A 127 12.91 0.30 4.60
C ILE A 127 14.19 0.23 5.45
N GLU A 128 14.17 -0.48 6.57
CA GLU A 128 15.33 -0.65 7.44
C GLU A 128 16.51 -1.31 6.70
N ASN A 129 16.23 -2.41 5.99
CA ASN A 129 17.25 -3.11 5.21
C ASN A 129 17.83 -2.24 4.08
N GLU A 130 17.01 -1.40 3.47
CA GLU A 130 17.45 -0.45 2.44
C GLU A 130 18.40 0.59 3.03
N VAL A 131 18.03 1.20 4.17
CA VAL A 131 18.86 2.20 4.85
C VAL A 131 20.18 1.60 5.33
N ILE A 132 20.17 0.40 5.92
CA ILE A 132 21.38 -0.31 6.32
C ILE A 132 22.30 -0.56 5.11
N THR A 133 21.74 -0.99 4.00
CA THR A 133 22.50 -1.24 2.77
C THR A 133 23.16 0.05 2.24
N GLN A 134 22.44 1.17 2.28
CA GLN A 134 22.99 2.48 1.89
C GLN A 134 24.12 2.93 2.81
N LEU A 135 23.96 2.76 4.13
CA LEU A 135 24.99 3.12 5.11
C LEU A 135 26.26 2.27 4.97
N LEU A 136 26.13 0.97 4.73
CA LEU A 136 27.25 0.08 4.50
C LEU A 136 27.95 0.39 3.16
N ALA A 137 27.23 0.71 2.12
CA ALA A 137 27.79 1.12 0.83
C ALA A 137 28.60 2.42 0.95
N GLN A 138 28.08 3.42 1.68
CA GLN A 138 28.80 4.67 1.96
C GLN A 138 30.06 4.44 2.79
N SER A 139 30.01 3.53 3.77
CA SER A 139 31.17 3.15 4.58
C SER A 139 32.28 2.53 3.73
N ASN A 140 31.91 1.65 2.82
CA ASN A 140 32.87 1.00 1.92
C ASN A 140 33.47 1.97 0.90
N ALA A 141 32.69 2.94 0.41
CA ALA A 141 33.17 3.95 -0.51
C ALA A 141 34.13 4.97 0.16
N ASN A 142 33.93 5.22 1.46
CA ASN A 142 34.76 6.13 2.25
C ASN A 142 36.00 5.46 2.90
N LYS A 143 36.15 4.12 2.71
CA LYS A 143 37.32 3.42 3.19
C LYS A 143 38.50 3.79 2.26
N PRO A 144 39.58 4.47 2.74
CA PRO A 144 40.72 4.78 1.88
C PRO A 144 41.27 3.47 1.32
N ALA A 145 41.55 3.46 0.02
CA ALA A 145 42.30 2.37 -0.58
C ALA A 145 43.59 2.24 0.25
N VAL A 146 43.74 1.10 0.92
CA VAL A 146 45.01 0.79 1.56
C VAL A 146 45.99 0.72 0.42
N GLU A 147 46.81 1.77 0.28
CA GLU A 147 48.00 1.74 -0.60
C GLU A 147 48.77 0.47 -0.27
N GLY A 148 48.82 -0.41 -1.25
CA GLY A 148 49.68 -1.56 -1.19
C GLY A 148 51.10 -1.06 -0.91
N GLY A 149 51.53 -1.24 0.35
CA GLY A 149 52.88 -0.92 0.74
C GLY A 149 53.85 -1.64 -0.18
N ASP A 150 54.52 -0.85 -0.95
CA ASP A 150 55.77 -1.17 -1.60
C ASP A 150 56.70 -1.83 -0.56
N ASN A 151 56.89 -3.13 -0.69
CA ASN A 151 58.01 -3.86 -0.13
C ASN A 151 58.99 -4.20 -1.24
N SER A 152 59.63 -3.15 -1.73
CA SER A 152 60.89 -3.28 -2.41
C SER A 152 62.00 -2.78 -1.48
N LEU A 153 62.66 -3.67 -0.75
CA LEU A 153 64.12 -3.75 -0.51
C LEU A 153 64.47 -5.01 0.25
#